data_cbe175154a55300ad02d42d694bfe93c
#
_entry.id   cbe175154a55300ad02d42d694bfe93c
#
_cell.length_a   1.000
_cell.length_b   1.000
_cell.length_c   1.000
_cell.angle_alpha   90.00
_cell.angle_beta   90.00
_cell.angle_gamma   90.00
#
_symmetry.space_group_name_H-M   'P 1'
#
loop_
_entity.id
_entity.type
_entity.pdbx_description
1 polymer ?
#
loop_
_entity_poly.entity_id
_entity_poly.type
_entity_poly.pdbx_seq_one_letter_code
_entity_poly.pdbx_strand_id
1 'polypeptide(L)'
;MQPQHLPSFPLRALLVACALAVVSLLYLPLPILPQLARTHGLGAAAAGVISAFGLAYASGFLIFGPLSDRLGRRRVMVSGLAALALVTALLAAAKSAPLLLAGRAVQGLAAAAFPPVVIAYLAERGTPRQRVWSVAWLSTAFLSAGLLGQIYGASVAGRWGLGAALLPLAAIFTLTAGWLWRTPADPARASPAPPAGGYRQFGRLLADPQLRRVYAPALLLLMCFVAFYLVLDARLGPALQAQGISALAARELALPGFLAPLAVAVVMPRWGAGRVVAIGLAVATAGLGLCAWAGRAHLYGLLAASVVFITGIGISVPGLITRVAGVAEAPLRGLAVAFYTFVLFVGASLGPWLARQTAAWPVENAFLLLAVLLGAAAVYAISGRRTLSP
;
A
#
# COMPACT_ATOMS: atom_id res chain seq x y z
N MET A 1 -10.63 -29.98 -1.58
CA MET A 1 -9.50 -29.30 -0.91
C MET A 1 -9.89 -29.06 0.55
N GLN A 2 -9.20 -29.71 1.49
CA GLN A 2 -9.43 -29.43 2.92
C GLN A 2 -9.08 -27.95 3.18
N PRO A 3 -9.93 -27.19 3.89
CA PRO A 3 -9.63 -25.82 4.24
C PRO A 3 -8.36 -25.78 5.10
N GLN A 4 -7.33 -25.09 4.63
CA GLN A 4 -6.12 -24.90 5.42
C GLN A 4 -6.49 -24.13 6.69
N HIS A 5 -6.02 -24.59 7.84
CA HIS A 5 -6.27 -23.92 9.12
C HIS A 5 -5.70 -22.50 9.10
N LEU A 6 -6.50 -21.56 9.61
CA LEU A 6 -6.05 -20.20 9.80
C LEU A 6 -4.94 -20.20 10.86
N PRO A 7 -3.87 -19.39 10.70
CA PRO A 7 -2.87 -19.21 11.75
C PRO A 7 -3.48 -18.76 13.07
N SER A 8 -2.81 -19.08 14.18
CA SER A 8 -3.24 -18.66 15.53
C SER A 8 -3.43 -17.13 15.58
N PHE A 9 -4.28 -16.66 16.49
CA PHE A 9 -4.53 -15.22 16.63
C PHE A 9 -3.24 -14.40 16.85
N PRO A 10 -2.29 -14.82 17.75
CA PRO A 10 -1.05 -14.07 17.93
C PRO A 10 -0.20 -13.96 16.67
N LEU A 11 -0.13 -15.06 15.87
CA LEU A 11 0.62 -15.03 14.60
C LEU A 11 -0.05 -14.08 13.59
N ARG A 12 -1.37 -14.04 13.51
CA ARG A 12 -2.09 -13.08 12.65
C ARG A 12 -1.83 -11.65 13.06
N ALA A 13 -1.90 -11.36 14.36
CA ALA A 13 -1.60 -10.03 14.89
C ALA A 13 -0.15 -9.62 14.57
N LEU A 14 0.81 -10.54 14.71
CA LEU A 14 2.20 -10.30 14.35
C LEU A 14 2.37 -10.08 12.84
N LEU A 15 1.66 -10.81 11.98
CA LEU A 15 1.70 -10.60 10.52
C LEU A 15 1.15 -9.23 10.14
N VAL A 16 0.08 -8.75 10.80
CA VAL A 16 -0.49 -7.41 10.59
C VAL A 16 0.48 -6.33 11.07
N ALA A 17 1.07 -6.48 12.24
CA ALA A 17 2.08 -5.56 12.76
C ALA A 17 3.33 -5.52 11.85
N CYS A 18 3.76 -6.68 11.37
CA CYS A 18 4.85 -6.79 10.40
C CYS A 18 4.49 -6.10 9.07
N ALA A 19 3.26 -6.23 8.59
CA ALA A 19 2.78 -5.55 7.39
C ALA A 19 2.84 -4.03 7.54
N LEU A 20 2.38 -3.51 8.68
CA LEU A 20 2.52 -2.10 9.04
C LEU A 20 4.01 -1.68 9.02
N ALA A 21 4.88 -2.43 9.70
CA ALA A 21 6.31 -2.13 9.81
C ALA A 21 7.02 -2.14 8.46
N VAL A 22 6.76 -3.14 7.61
CA VAL A 22 7.35 -3.25 6.26
C VAL A 22 7.01 -2.05 5.40
N VAL A 23 5.74 -1.66 5.34
CA VAL A 23 5.31 -0.52 4.50
C VAL A 23 5.73 0.81 5.12
N SER A 24 5.82 0.91 6.45
CA SER A 24 6.34 2.09 7.14
C SER A 24 7.79 2.42 6.77
N LEU A 25 8.62 1.44 6.39
CA LEU A 25 9.99 1.68 5.92
C LEU A 25 10.07 2.63 4.72
N LEU A 26 9.04 2.64 3.84
CA LEU A 26 8.98 3.57 2.71
C LEU A 26 8.82 5.03 3.17
N TYR A 27 7.98 5.25 4.18
CA TYR A 27 7.53 6.57 4.61
C TYR A 27 8.35 7.16 5.78
N LEU A 28 9.03 6.31 6.54
CA LEU A 28 9.83 6.68 7.71
C LEU A 28 10.87 7.77 7.42
N PRO A 29 11.62 7.76 6.29
CA PRO A 29 12.62 8.79 6.02
C PRO A 29 12.05 10.17 5.66
N LEU A 30 10.77 10.26 5.25
CA LEU A 30 10.19 11.51 4.73
C LEU A 30 10.38 12.72 5.68
N PRO A 31 9.99 12.65 6.97
CA PRO A 31 10.09 13.79 7.87
C PRO A 31 11.54 14.13 8.26
N ILE A 32 12.46 13.18 8.15
CA ILE A 32 13.88 13.36 8.52
C ILE A 32 14.80 13.50 7.31
N LEU A 33 14.25 13.64 6.11
CA LEU A 33 15.02 13.72 4.87
C LEU A 33 16.07 14.86 4.88
N PRO A 34 15.76 16.09 5.36
CA PRO A 34 16.76 17.15 5.49
C PRO A 34 17.89 16.82 6.47
N GLN A 35 17.60 16.08 7.54
CA GLN A 35 18.59 15.61 8.49
C GLN A 35 19.49 14.55 7.86
N LEU A 36 18.91 13.56 7.16
CA LEU A 36 19.67 12.55 6.44
C LEU A 36 20.57 13.14 5.35
N ALA A 37 20.07 14.15 4.63
CA ALA A 37 20.83 14.87 3.61
C ALA A 37 22.12 15.47 4.20
N ARG A 38 22.02 16.09 5.37
CA ARG A 38 23.17 16.70 6.08
C ARG A 38 24.10 15.64 6.67
N THR A 39 23.56 14.64 7.37
CA THR A 39 24.40 13.65 8.11
C THR A 39 25.14 12.69 7.20
N HIS A 40 24.63 12.41 6.00
CA HIS A 40 25.23 11.47 5.05
C HIS A 40 25.83 12.17 3.80
N GLY A 41 25.81 13.51 3.74
CA GLY A 41 26.33 14.24 2.59
C GLY A 41 25.59 13.97 1.28
N LEU A 42 24.25 13.74 1.34
CA LEU A 42 23.46 13.36 0.16
C LEU A 42 23.22 14.52 -0.82
N GLY A 43 23.24 15.77 -0.35
CA GLY A 43 22.95 16.93 -1.21
C GLY A 43 21.67 16.76 -2.02
N ALA A 44 21.76 16.95 -3.33
CA ALA A 44 20.64 16.78 -4.27
C ALA A 44 20.12 15.33 -4.37
N ALA A 45 20.92 14.32 -3.95
CA ALA A 45 20.53 12.92 -3.98
C ALA A 45 19.64 12.48 -2.80
N ALA A 46 19.26 13.40 -1.89
CA ALA A 46 18.46 13.05 -0.71
C ALA A 46 17.14 12.35 -1.07
N ALA A 47 16.45 12.80 -2.12
CA ALA A 47 15.24 12.15 -2.61
C ALA A 47 15.48 10.68 -3.03
N GLY A 48 16.71 10.34 -3.40
CA GLY A 48 17.13 8.98 -3.74
C GLY A 48 16.92 7.97 -2.61
N VAL A 49 16.93 8.41 -1.34
CA VAL A 49 16.68 7.54 -0.18
C VAL A 49 15.28 6.91 -0.25
N ILE A 50 14.29 7.65 -0.76
CA ILE A 50 12.92 7.18 -0.92
C ILE A 50 12.77 6.45 -2.24
N SER A 51 13.30 7.03 -3.34
CA SER A 51 13.15 6.48 -4.69
C SER A 51 13.87 5.13 -4.84
N ALA A 52 15.06 4.96 -4.26
CA ALA A 52 15.80 3.70 -4.33
C ALA A 52 15.01 2.55 -3.67
N PHE A 53 14.43 2.80 -2.50
CA PHE A 53 13.54 1.84 -1.86
C PHE A 53 12.28 1.59 -2.72
N GLY A 54 11.57 2.65 -3.11
CA GLY A 54 10.29 2.56 -3.79
C GLY A 54 10.36 1.83 -5.13
N LEU A 55 11.36 2.12 -5.96
CA LEU A 55 11.57 1.46 -7.26
C LEU A 55 11.92 -0.03 -7.09
N ALA A 56 12.83 -0.34 -6.17
CA ALA A 56 13.21 -1.73 -5.89
C ALA A 56 12.03 -2.51 -5.27
N TYR A 57 11.25 -1.87 -4.39
CA TYR A 57 10.05 -2.44 -3.79
C TYR A 57 8.98 -2.76 -4.83
N ALA A 58 8.66 -1.83 -5.73
CA ALA A 58 7.71 -2.06 -6.81
C ALA A 58 8.17 -3.20 -7.74
N SER A 59 9.44 -3.17 -8.17
CA SER A 59 10.01 -4.21 -9.03
C SER A 59 9.99 -5.60 -8.37
N GLY A 60 10.26 -5.65 -7.06
CA GLY A 60 10.24 -6.88 -6.28
C GLY A 60 8.88 -7.59 -6.26
N PHE A 61 7.76 -6.86 -6.36
CA PHE A 61 6.43 -7.49 -6.42
C PHE A 61 6.27 -8.42 -7.62
N LEU A 62 6.85 -8.04 -8.77
CA LEU A 62 6.80 -8.86 -9.99
C LEU A 62 7.63 -10.15 -9.87
N ILE A 63 8.61 -10.16 -8.97
CA ILE A 63 9.49 -11.30 -8.70
C ILE A 63 8.87 -12.21 -7.63
N PHE A 64 8.54 -11.66 -6.45
CA PHE A 64 8.16 -12.45 -5.28
C PHE A 64 6.73 -13.00 -5.33
N GLY A 65 5.83 -12.38 -6.09
CA GLY A 65 4.50 -12.93 -6.34
C GLY A 65 4.58 -14.33 -6.96
N PRO A 66 5.09 -14.45 -8.20
CA PRO A 66 5.27 -15.75 -8.87
C PRO A 66 6.20 -16.71 -8.13
N LEU A 67 7.26 -16.18 -7.50
CA LEU A 67 8.19 -16.99 -6.74
C LEU A 67 7.50 -17.66 -5.55
N SER A 68 6.58 -16.94 -4.89
CA SER A 68 5.80 -17.49 -3.78
C SER A 68 4.80 -18.55 -4.19
N ASP A 69 4.31 -18.52 -5.44
CA ASP A 69 3.47 -19.58 -6.00
C ASP A 69 4.26 -20.88 -6.22
N ARG A 70 5.55 -20.77 -6.58
CA ARG A 70 6.44 -21.91 -6.85
C ARG A 70 7.06 -22.50 -5.58
N LEU A 71 7.66 -21.65 -4.74
CA LEU A 71 8.41 -22.07 -3.56
C LEU A 71 7.55 -22.25 -2.30
N GLY A 72 6.30 -21.77 -2.35
CA GLY A 72 5.38 -21.70 -1.22
C GLY A 72 5.43 -20.36 -0.49
N ARG A 73 4.26 -19.89 -0.03
CA ARG A 73 4.08 -18.58 0.60
C ARG A 73 4.98 -18.39 1.82
N ARG A 74 4.98 -19.40 2.70
CA ARG A 74 5.77 -19.37 3.94
C ARG A 74 7.26 -19.22 3.67
N ARG A 75 7.84 -20.00 2.75
CA ARG A 75 9.27 -19.96 2.46
C ARG A 75 9.70 -18.58 1.97
N VAL A 76 8.94 -18.00 1.05
CA VAL A 76 9.26 -16.67 0.50
C VAL A 76 9.11 -15.58 1.56
N MET A 77 8.08 -15.62 2.42
CA MET A 77 7.96 -14.67 3.53
C MET A 77 9.12 -14.80 4.52
N VAL A 78 9.50 -16.01 4.91
CA VAL A 78 10.60 -16.25 5.86
C VAL A 78 11.92 -15.73 5.31
N SER A 79 12.30 -16.14 4.09
CA SER A 79 13.57 -15.71 3.48
C SER A 79 13.59 -14.21 3.22
N GLY A 80 12.47 -13.64 2.73
CA GLY A 80 12.35 -12.21 2.50
C GLY A 80 12.45 -11.38 3.79
N LEU A 81 11.75 -11.79 4.85
CA LEU A 81 11.82 -11.11 6.14
C LEU A 81 13.19 -11.26 6.82
N ALA A 82 13.85 -12.41 6.70
CA ALA A 82 15.20 -12.60 7.21
C ALA A 82 16.21 -11.68 6.48
N ALA A 83 16.12 -11.61 5.14
CA ALA A 83 16.93 -10.68 4.35
C ALA A 83 16.62 -9.22 4.71
N LEU A 84 15.33 -8.86 4.87
CA LEU A 84 14.88 -7.54 5.26
C LEU A 84 15.41 -7.15 6.64
N ALA A 85 15.33 -8.05 7.61
CA ALA A 85 15.86 -7.84 8.97
C ALA A 85 17.36 -7.54 8.94
N LEU A 86 18.12 -8.37 8.22
CA LEU A 86 19.57 -8.21 8.07
C LEU A 86 19.93 -6.87 7.43
N VAL A 87 19.32 -6.54 6.28
CA VAL A 87 19.63 -5.28 5.58
C VAL A 87 19.18 -4.08 6.40
N THR A 88 18.05 -4.17 7.11
CA THR A 88 17.56 -3.09 7.98
C THR A 88 18.52 -2.86 9.15
N ALA A 89 19.06 -3.93 9.76
CA ALA A 89 20.07 -3.83 10.82
C ALA A 89 21.40 -3.26 10.29
N LEU A 90 21.85 -3.68 9.12
CA LEU A 90 23.06 -3.12 8.49
C LEU A 90 22.92 -1.64 8.15
N LEU A 91 21.74 -1.23 7.67
CA LEU A 91 21.44 0.18 7.38
C LEU A 91 21.42 1.06 8.63
N ALA A 92 21.15 0.50 9.81
CA ALA A 92 21.24 1.23 11.07
C ALA A 92 22.64 1.75 11.35
N ALA A 93 23.67 1.10 10.79
CA ALA A 93 25.08 1.49 10.92
C ALA A 93 25.63 2.21 9.67
N ALA A 94 24.81 2.52 8.66
CA ALA A 94 25.24 3.17 7.44
C ALA A 94 25.72 4.60 7.72
N LYS A 95 26.95 4.94 7.30
CA LYS A 95 27.55 6.27 7.52
C LYS A 95 27.79 7.06 6.23
N SER A 96 27.66 6.44 5.07
CA SER A 96 27.93 7.08 3.78
C SER A 96 26.71 7.10 2.86
N ALA A 97 26.63 8.10 2.00
CA ALA A 97 25.54 8.25 1.03
C ALA A 97 25.38 7.02 0.09
N PRO A 98 26.46 6.49 -0.54
CA PRO A 98 26.35 5.32 -1.41
C PRO A 98 25.82 4.08 -0.67
N LEU A 99 26.32 3.84 0.56
CA LEU A 99 25.87 2.70 1.37
C LEU A 99 24.40 2.84 1.76
N LEU A 100 23.96 4.04 2.13
CA LEU A 100 22.56 4.30 2.46
C LEU A 100 21.65 4.09 1.23
N LEU A 101 22.02 4.64 0.06
CA LEU A 101 21.22 4.51 -1.16
C LEU A 101 21.15 3.07 -1.66
N ALA A 102 22.29 2.38 -1.76
CA ALA A 102 22.34 0.97 -2.15
C ALA A 102 21.61 0.07 -1.16
N GLY A 103 21.81 0.28 0.13
CA GLY A 103 21.12 -0.45 1.17
C GLY A 103 19.60 -0.22 1.14
N ARG A 104 19.14 1.00 0.83
CA ARG A 104 17.72 1.30 0.65
C ARG A 104 17.11 0.55 -0.54
N ALA A 105 17.84 0.42 -1.66
CA ALA A 105 17.38 -0.38 -2.78
C ALA A 105 17.25 -1.87 -2.41
N VAL A 106 18.27 -2.45 -1.77
CA VAL A 106 18.22 -3.84 -1.30
C VAL A 106 17.14 -4.05 -0.25
N GLN A 107 16.94 -3.09 0.66
CA GLN A 107 15.88 -3.12 1.66
C GLN A 107 14.49 -3.10 1.00
N GLY A 108 14.28 -2.24 -0.01
CA GLY A 108 13.02 -2.19 -0.77
C GLY A 108 12.73 -3.50 -1.50
N LEU A 109 13.75 -4.07 -2.15
CA LEU A 109 13.62 -5.37 -2.81
C LEU A 109 13.23 -6.48 -1.83
N ALA A 110 13.93 -6.60 -0.69
CA ALA A 110 13.63 -7.59 0.33
C ALA A 110 12.23 -7.39 0.94
N ALA A 111 11.84 -6.12 1.19
CA ALA A 111 10.52 -5.76 1.70
C ALA A 111 9.37 -6.22 0.79
N ALA A 112 9.58 -6.23 -0.52
CA ALA A 112 8.57 -6.64 -1.51
C ALA A 112 8.17 -8.12 -1.42
N ALA A 113 8.98 -8.95 -0.76
CA ALA A 113 8.67 -10.37 -0.54
C ALA A 113 7.49 -10.59 0.44
N PHE A 114 7.05 -9.56 1.17
CA PHE A 114 6.06 -9.76 2.22
C PHE A 114 4.63 -9.34 1.84
N PRO A 115 4.30 -8.10 1.40
CA PRO A 115 2.92 -7.66 1.27
C PRO A 115 2.04 -8.50 0.31
N PRO A 116 2.41 -8.76 -0.95
CA PRO A 116 1.57 -9.55 -1.82
C PRO A 116 1.45 -11.01 -1.35
N VAL A 117 2.52 -11.53 -0.74
CA VAL A 117 2.58 -12.92 -0.29
C VAL A 117 1.74 -13.13 0.96
N VAL A 118 1.77 -12.21 1.93
CA VAL A 118 0.93 -12.31 3.15
C VAL A 118 -0.55 -12.14 2.84
N ILE A 119 -0.91 -11.26 1.88
CA ILE A 119 -2.29 -11.14 1.38
C ILE A 119 -2.76 -12.49 0.85
N ALA A 120 -1.98 -13.08 -0.07
CA ALA A 120 -2.32 -14.38 -0.65
C ALA A 120 -2.35 -15.49 0.42
N TYR A 121 -1.37 -15.50 1.34
CA TYR A 121 -1.27 -16.45 2.43
C TYR A 121 -2.51 -16.45 3.33
N LEU A 122 -3.03 -15.29 3.71
CA LEU A 122 -4.21 -15.17 4.56
C LEU A 122 -5.52 -15.30 3.79
N ALA A 123 -5.57 -14.85 2.53
CA ALA A 123 -6.76 -14.98 1.68
C ALA A 123 -7.06 -16.43 1.26
N GLU A 124 -6.09 -17.34 1.38
CA GLU A 124 -6.24 -18.76 1.04
C GLU A 124 -6.61 -19.64 2.26
N ARG A 125 -6.55 -19.09 3.48
CA ARG A 125 -6.72 -19.85 4.74
C ARG A 125 -7.96 -19.45 5.52
N GLY A 126 -8.55 -20.41 6.22
CA GLY A 126 -9.71 -20.20 7.06
C GLY A 126 -11.04 -20.11 6.30
N THR A 127 -12.10 -19.81 7.04
CA THR A 127 -13.46 -19.63 6.51
C THR A 127 -13.56 -18.35 5.65
N PRO A 128 -14.56 -18.24 4.76
CA PRO A 128 -14.77 -17.02 3.96
C PRO A 128 -14.82 -15.74 4.81
N ARG A 129 -15.49 -15.78 5.97
CA ARG A 129 -15.54 -14.64 6.90
C ARG A 129 -14.16 -14.28 7.45
N GLN A 130 -13.36 -15.27 7.85
CA GLN A 130 -12.01 -15.06 8.37
C GLN A 130 -11.06 -14.47 7.31
N ARG A 131 -11.21 -14.85 6.04
CA ARG A 131 -10.43 -14.29 4.93
C ARG A 131 -10.71 -12.81 4.73
N VAL A 132 -12.00 -12.42 4.75
CA VAL A 132 -12.41 -11.02 4.62
C VAL A 132 -11.82 -10.17 5.76
N TRP A 133 -11.92 -10.65 7.00
CA TRP A 133 -11.32 -9.96 8.15
C TRP A 133 -9.80 -9.84 8.05
N SER A 134 -9.11 -10.89 7.60
CA SER A 134 -7.66 -10.86 7.42
C SER A 134 -7.24 -9.83 6.38
N VAL A 135 -7.94 -9.75 5.25
CA VAL A 135 -7.70 -8.74 4.21
C VAL A 135 -7.99 -7.34 4.76
N ALA A 136 -9.05 -7.16 5.55
CA ALA A 136 -9.38 -5.86 6.14
C ALA A 136 -8.28 -5.37 7.09
N TRP A 137 -7.80 -6.23 8.01
CA TRP A 137 -6.70 -5.89 8.92
C TRP A 137 -5.41 -5.56 8.18
N LEU A 138 -5.04 -6.33 7.16
CA LEU A 138 -3.87 -6.04 6.32
C LEU A 138 -4.04 -4.71 5.57
N SER A 139 -5.23 -4.45 5.02
CA SER A 139 -5.51 -3.19 4.31
C SER A 139 -5.40 -1.99 5.25
N THR A 140 -5.94 -2.11 6.47
CA THR A 140 -5.78 -1.08 7.52
C THR A 140 -4.31 -0.85 7.83
N ALA A 141 -3.52 -1.91 8.04
CA ALA A 141 -2.10 -1.80 8.31
C ALA A 141 -1.34 -1.10 7.18
N PHE A 142 -1.58 -1.48 5.92
CA PHE A 142 -0.92 -0.89 4.76
C PHE A 142 -1.26 0.59 4.59
N LEU A 143 -2.53 0.96 4.74
CA LEU A 143 -2.96 2.35 4.61
C LEU A 143 -2.44 3.22 5.75
N SER A 144 -2.53 2.72 6.99
CA SER A 144 -2.04 3.43 8.18
C SER A 144 -0.51 3.61 8.17
N ALA A 145 0.23 2.71 7.52
CA ALA A 145 1.69 2.77 7.45
C ALA A 145 2.22 4.07 6.83
N GLY A 146 1.47 4.65 5.88
CA GLY A 146 1.83 5.93 5.27
C GLY A 146 1.92 7.07 6.26
N LEU A 147 1.06 7.09 7.27
CA LEU A 147 1.06 8.09 8.32
C LEU A 147 1.89 7.67 9.53
N LEU A 148 1.63 6.46 10.07
CA LEU A 148 2.32 5.96 11.26
C LEU A 148 3.83 5.83 11.03
N GLY A 149 4.26 5.48 9.80
CA GLY A 149 5.67 5.47 9.42
C GLY A 149 6.31 6.86 9.50
N GLN A 150 5.59 7.91 9.11
CA GLN A 150 6.08 9.29 9.22
C GLN A 150 6.11 9.75 10.69
N ILE A 151 5.06 9.48 11.47
CA ILE A 151 5.04 9.80 12.91
C ILE A 151 6.20 9.11 13.62
N TYR A 152 6.41 7.83 13.35
CA TYR A 152 7.51 7.05 13.90
C TYR A 152 8.88 7.61 13.47
N GLY A 153 9.03 7.95 12.19
CA GLY A 153 10.24 8.60 11.66
C GLY A 153 10.54 9.94 12.35
N ALA A 154 9.55 10.81 12.46
CA ALA A 154 9.70 12.10 13.14
C ALA A 154 10.02 11.94 14.64
N SER A 155 9.32 11.03 15.32
CA SER A 155 9.42 10.88 16.78
C SER A 155 10.68 10.14 17.22
N VAL A 156 11.04 9.06 16.51
CA VAL A 156 12.17 8.20 16.89
C VAL A 156 13.42 8.58 16.13
N ALA A 157 13.37 8.55 14.79
CA ALA A 157 14.56 8.84 13.99
C ALA A 157 14.98 10.31 14.08
N GLY A 158 14.03 11.24 14.23
CA GLY A 158 14.30 12.66 14.42
C GLY A 158 15.05 12.95 15.72
N ARG A 159 14.80 12.18 16.80
CA ARG A 159 15.43 12.37 18.12
C ARG A 159 16.70 11.54 18.32
N TRP A 160 16.69 10.27 17.90
CA TRP A 160 17.75 9.30 18.19
C TRP A 160 18.48 8.80 16.94
N GLY A 161 18.15 9.35 15.77
CA GLY A 161 18.76 8.99 14.49
C GLY A 161 18.13 7.76 13.82
N LEU A 162 18.54 7.57 12.56
CA LEU A 162 17.97 6.53 11.70
C LEU A 162 18.17 5.12 12.29
N GLY A 163 19.33 4.84 12.87
CA GLY A 163 19.63 3.53 13.45
C GLY A 163 18.68 3.13 14.56
N ALA A 164 18.36 4.06 15.46
CA ALA A 164 17.42 3.82 16.56
C ALA A 164 15.99 3.49 16.06
N ALA A 165 15.60 4.04 14.90
CA ALA A 165 14.30 3.74 14.29
C ALA A 165 14.32 2.41 13.52
N LEU A 166 15.45 2.01 12.92
CA LEU A 166 15.53 0.80 12.11
C LEU A 166 15.66 -0.48 12.93
N LEU A 167 16.38 -0.46 14.06
CA LEU A 167 16.64 -1.65 14.87
C LEU A 167 15.36 -2.31 15.44
N PRO A 168 14.38 -1.58 16.00
CA PRO A 168 13.12 -2.18 16.44
C PRO A 168 12.34 -2.83 15.30
N LEU A 169 12.37 -2.24 14.10
CA LEU A 169 11.71 -2.82 12.92
C LEU A 169 12.42 -4.11 12.48
N ALA A 170 13.76 -4.13 12.48
CA ALA A 170 14.54 -5.34 12.22
C ALA A 170 14.20 -6.47 13.21
N ALA A 171 14.00 -6.14 14.49
CA ALA A 171 13.55 -7.11 15.50
C ALA A 171 12.16 -7.68 15.17
N ILE A 172 11.20 -6.84 14.77
CA ILE A 172 9.87 -7.30 14.35
C ILE A 172 9.98 -8.27 13.15
N PHE A 173 10.81 -7.96 12.15
CA PHE A 173 11.00 -8.82 10.98
C PHE A 173 11.65 -10.16 11.37
N THR A 174 12.64 -10.14 12.25
CA THR A 174 13.31 -11.34 12.77
C THR A 174 12.32 -12.23 13.55
N LEU A 175 11.55 -11.64 14.47
CA LEU A 175 10.54 -12.37 15.26
C LEU A 175 9.48 -12.99 14.35
N THR A 176 9.00 -12.23 13.36
CA THR A 176 7.99 -12.73 12.42
C THR A 176 8.54 -13.86 11.57
N ALA A 177 9.76 -13.73 11.04
CA ALA A 177 10.44 -14.78 10.27
C ALA A 177 10.64 -16.05 11.12
N GLY A 178 11.13 -15.90 12.36
CA GLY A 178 11.37 -17.00 13.29
C GLY A 178 10.08 -17.73 13.69
N TRP A 179 8.98 -17.00 13.91
CA TRP A 179 7.69 -17.63 14.21
C TRP A 179 7.13 -18.36 12.99
N LEU A 180 7.14 -17.72 11.81
CA LEU A 180 6.74 -18.37 10.56
C LEU A 180 7.56 -19.62 10.26
N TRP A 181 8.87 -19.59 10.57
CA TRP A 181 9.74 -20.76 10.40
C TRP A 181 9.30 -21.97 11.25
N ARG A 182 8.74 -21.72 12.43
CA ARG A 182 8.21 -22.76 13.33
C ARG A 182 6.82 -23.27 12.96
N THR A 183 6.09 -22.57 12.08
CA THR A 183 4.78 -23.07 11.61
C THR A 183 4.96 -24.24 10.64
N PRO A 184 3.98 -25.14 10.52
CA PRO A 184 4.03 -26.21 9.53
C PRO A 184 4.26 -25.66 8.12
N ALA A 185 5.03 -26.39 7.33
CA ALA A 185 5.24 -26.02 5.92
C ALA A 185 3.90 -25.99 5.18
N ASP A 186 3.79 -25.10 4.20
CA ASP A 186 2.68 -25.19 3.26
C ASP A 186 2.69 -26.58 2.65
N PRO A 187 1.55 -27.29 2.59
CA PRO A 187 1.49 -28.54 1.87
C PRO A 187 2.01 -28.28 0.46
N ALA A 188 2.91 -29.15 0.01
CA ALA A 188 3.45 -29.04 -1.34
C ALA A 188 2.25 -28.93 -2.30
N ARG A 189 2.06 -27.73 -2.86
CA ARG A 189 1.09 -27.58 -3.92
C ARG A 189 1.62 -28.40 -5.09
N ALA A 190 0.91 -29.52 -5.39
CA ALA A 190 0.87 -30.03 -6.73
C ALA A 190 0.12 -29.01 -7.62
N SER A 191 0.57 -27.75 -7.61
CA SER A 191 0.16 -26.80 -8.64
C SER A 191 0.93 -27.22 -9.87
N PRO A 192 0.25 -27.51 -10.99
CA PRO A 192 0.95 -27.56 -12.25
C PRO A 192 1.83 -26.32 -12.31
N ALA A 193 3.12 -26.55 -12.61
CA ALA A 193 4.06 -25.43 -12.75
C ALA A 193 3.34 -24.31 -13.52
N PRO A 194 3.39 -23.06 -13.08
CA PRO A 194 2.74 -21.97 -13.81
C PRO A 194 3.11 -22.18 -15.27
N PRO A 195 2.14 -22.21 -16.19
CA PRO A 195 2.40 -22.58 -17.56
C PRO A 195 3.64 -21.84 -18.03
N ALA A 196 4.61 -22.56 -18.59
CA ALA A 196 5.88 -22.04 -19.03
C ALA A 196 5.60 -20.85 -19.97
N GLY A 197 5.73 -19.63 -19.49
CA GLY A 197 5.23 -18.46 -20.23
C GLY A 197 5.72 -17.13 -19.70
N GLY A 198 6.49 -17.09 -18.59
CA GLY A 198 7.15 -15.87 -18.11
C GLY A 198 6.34 -14.60 -18.33
N TYR A 199 6.86 -13.65 -19.09
CA TYR A 199 6.23 -12.36 -19.43
C TYR A 199 4.89 -12.48 -20.19
N ARG A 200 4.61 -13.59 -20.90
CA ARG A 200 3.30 -13.83 -21.57
C ARG A 200 2.13 -13.89 -20.57
N GLN A 201 2.38 -14.28 -19.32
CA GLN A 201 1.34 -14.32 -18.28
C GLN A 201 0.90 -12.91 -17.88
N PHE A 202 1.81 -11.94 -17.82
CA PHE A 202 1.44 -10.53 -17.61
C PHE A 202 0.55 -10.00 -18.74
N GLY A 203 0.86 -10.36 -19.99
CA GLY A 203 0.01 -10.04 -21.13
C GLY A 203 -1.42 -10.59 -20.98
N ARG A 204 -1.57 -11.83 -20.50
CA ARG A 204 -2.90 -12.42 -20.21
C ARG A 204 -3.63 -11.68 -19.12
N LEU A 205 -2.96 -11.31 -18.01
CA LEU A 205 -3.58 -10.55 -16.92
C LEU A 205 -4.04 -9.16 -17.40
N LEU A 206 -3.26 -8.51 -18.26
CA LEU A 206 -3.62 -7.22 -18.86
C LEU A 206 -4.70 -7.34 -19.94
N ALA A 207 -4.79 -8.47 -20.64
CA ALA A 207 -5.82 -8.72 -21.65
C ALA A 207 -7.19 -9.01 -21.03
N ASP A 208 -7.24 -9.53 -19.80
CA ASP A 208 -8.50 -9.85 -19.12
C ASP A 208 -9.28 -8.57 -18.76
N PRO A 209 -10.48 -8.36 -19.36
CA PRO A 209 -11.30 -7.18 -19.11
C PRO A 209 -11.74 -7.05 -17.64
N GLN A 210 -11.93 -8.17 -16.93
CA GLN A 210 -12.36 -8.13 -15.53
C GLN A 210 -11.22 -7.70 -14.61
N LEU A 211 -9.97 -8.14 -14.88
CA LEU A 211 -8.78 -7.71 -14.15
C LEU A 211 -8.43 -6.25 -14.45
N ARG A 212 -8.58 -5.79 -15.71
CA ARG A 212 -8.39 -4.36 -16.05
C ARG A 212 -9.33 -3.46 -15.25
N ARG A 213 -10.56 -3.90 -14.95
CA ARG A 213 -11.51 -3.17 -14.09
C ARG A 213 -11.14 -3.15 -12.60
N VAL A 214 -10.08 -3.85 -12.23
CA VAL A 214 -9.45 -3.77 -10.90
C VAL A 214 -8.17 -2.95 -10.96
N TYR A 215 -7.32 -3.21 -11.95
CA TYR A 215 -6.01 -2.57 -12.06
C TYR A 215 -6.08 -1.07 -12.36
N ALA A 216 -6.95 -0.64 -13.27
CA ALA A 216 -7.07 0.78 -13.61
C ALA A 216 -7.59 1.63 -12.43
N PRO A 217 -8.66 1.22 -11.70
CA PRO A 217 -9.04 1.88 -10.45
C PRO A 217 -7.95 1.88 -9.39
N ALA A 218 -7.20 0.77 -9.25
CA ALA A 218 -6.12 0.70 -8.27
C ALA A 218 -4.99 1.70 -8.56
N LEU A 219 -4.59 1.84 -9.83
CA LEU A 219 -3.61 2.82 -10.27
C LEU A 219 -4.06 4.24 -9.94
N LEU A 220 -5.28 4.60 -10.36
CA LEU A 220 -5.82 5.95 -10.16
C LEU A 220 -6.04 6.26 -8.67
N LEU A 221 -6.46 5.28 -7.88
CA LEU A 221 -6.72 5.44 -6.45
C LEU A 221 -5.46 5.89 -5.70
N LEU A 222 -4.33 5.20 -5.88
CA LEU A 222 -3.11 5.56 -5.16
C LEU A 222 -2.38 6.76 -5.80
N MET A 223 -2.52 6.97 -7.11
CA MET A 223 -2.06 8.17 -7.79
C MET A 223 -2.75 9.43 -7.23
N CYS A 224 -4.08 9.41 -7.12
CA CYS A 224 -4.86 10.52 -6.56
C CYS A 224 -4.57 10.72 -5.08
N PHE A 225 -4.37 9.63 -4.31
CA PHE A 225 -4.00 9.72 -2.90
C PHE A 225 -2.69 10.47 -2.68
N VAL A 226 -1.64 10.10 -3.42
CA VAL A 226 -0.33 10.74 -3.30
C VAL A 226 -0.38 12.17 -3.83
N ALA A 227 -1.01 12.39 -4.99
CA ALA A 227 -1.15 13.72 -5.58
C ALA A 227 -1.92 14.68 -4.65
N PHE A 228 -3.00 14.21 -4.00
CA PHE A 228 -3.79 14.98 -3.05
C PHE A 228 -2.93 15.56 -1.93
N TYR A 229 -2.15 14.72 -1.23
CA TYR A 229 -1.32 15.20 -0.13
C TYR A 229 -0.19 16.14 -0.59
N LEU A 230 0.38 15.91 -1.77
CA LEU A 230 1.41 16.79 -2.32
C LEU A 230 0.84 18.18 -2.70
N VAL A 231 -0.35 18.20 -3.31
CA VAL A 231 -1.06 19.44 -3.61
C VAL A 231 -1.47 20.16 -2.32
N LEU A 232 -2.00 19.43 -1.34
CA LEU A 232 -2.38 19.97 -0.03
C LEU A 232 -1.19 20.64 0.66
N ASP A 233 -0.07 19.92 0.78
CA ASP A 233 1.13 20.41 1.46
C ASP A 233 1.74 21.62 0.72
N ALA A 234 1.88 21.54 -0.60
CA ALA A 234 2.52 22.58 -1.39
C ALA A 234 1.69 23.87 -1.49
N ARG A 235 0.36 23.76 -1.53
CA ARG A 235 -0.52 24.89 -1.86
C ARG A 235 -1.25 25.47 -0.65
N LEU A 236 -1.59 24.63 0.32
CA LEU A 236 -2.35 25.01 1.51
C LEU A 236 -1.54 24.85 2.79
N GLY A 237 -0.36 24.24 2.73
CA GLY A 237 0.53 24.06 3.88
C GLY A 237 0.83 25.36 4.62
N PRO A 238 1.23 26.46 3.95
CA PRO A 238 1.46 27.74 4.61
C PRO A 238 0.20 28.31 5.30
N ALA A 239 -0.97 28.20 4.67
CA ALA A 239 -2.23 28.66 5.24
C ALA A 239 -2.68 27.80 6.44
N LEU A 240 -2.45 26.49 6.40
CA LEU A 240 -2.69 25.59 7.53
C LEU A 240 -1.75 25.89 8.70
N GLN A 241 -0.46 26.09 8.41
CA GLN A 241 0.54 26.46 9.43
C GLN A 241 0.21 27.80 10.10
N ALA A 242 -0.29 28.78 9.37
CA ALA A 242 -0.77 30.05 9.94
C ALA A 242 -1.92 29.85 10.93
N GLN A 243 -2.67 28.74 10.83
CA GLN A 243 -3.71 28.34 11.77
C GLN A 243 -3.20 27.33 12.84
N GLY A 244 -1.89 27.12 12.92
CA GLY A 244 -1.28 26.19 13.89
C GLY A 244 -1.39 24.70 13.50
N ILE A 245 -1.83 24.39 12.28
CA ILE A 245 -2.01 23.02 11.80
C ILE A 245 -0.79 22.61 10.97
N SER A 246 0.02 21.68 11.49
CA SER A 246 1.15 21.13 10.74
C SER A 246 0.67 20.18 9.63
N ALA A 247 1.52 19.93 8.62
CA ALA A 247 1.24 18.95 7.57
C ALA A 247 0.97 17.54 8.14
N LEU A 248 1.63 17.20 9.26
CA LEU A 248 1.41 15.92 9.94
C LEU A 248 0.04 15.91 10.64
N ALA A 249 -0.31 16.96 11.37
CA ALA A 249 -1.61 17.11 12.03
C ALA A 249 -2.78 17.06 11.03
N ALA A 250 -2.63 17.69 9.85
CA ALA A 250 -3.63 17.62 8.78
C ALA A 250 -3.87 16.18 8.29
N ARG A 251 -2.82 15.34 8.28
CA ARG A 251 -2.94 13.91 7.92
C ARG A 251 -3.49 13.07 9.08
N GLU A 252 -3.16 13.41 10.32
CA GLU A 252 -3.66 12.72 11.52
C GLU A 252 -5.18 12.82 11.63
N LEU A 253 -5.77 13.93 11.22
CA LEU A 253 -7.24 14.08 11.15
C LEU A 253 -7.91 13.01 10.26
N ALA A 254 -7.20 12.46 9.28
CA ALA A 254 -7.72 11.44 8.40
C ALA A 254 -7.56 10.00 8.94
N LEU A 255 -6.95 9.81 10.14
CA LEU A 255 -6.77 8.49 10.78
C LEU A 255 -8.06 7.65 10.84
N PRO A 256 -9.24 8.21 11.19
CA PRO A 256 -10.48 7.42 11.18
C PRO A 256 -10.79 6.78 9.83
N GLY A 257 -10.46 7.44 8.73
CA GLY A 257 -10.65 6.91 7.38
C GLY A 257 -9.81 5.66 7.09
N PHE A 258 -8.63 5.54 7.70
CA PHE A 258 -7.77 4.35 7.55
C PHE A 258 -8.30 3.13 8.30
N LEU A 259 -9.28 3.30 9.20
CA LEU A 259 -9.98 2.19 9.87
C LEU A 259 -11.18 1.67 9.07
N ALA A 260 -11.59 2.37 8.01
CA ALA A 260 -12.70 1.98 7.15
C ALA A 260 -12.63 0.53 6.62
N PRO A 261 -11.45 -0.06 6.31
CA PRO A 261 -11.35 -1.47 5.93
C PRO A 261 -11.98 -2.43 6.95
N LEU A 262 -11.94 -2.11 8.24
CA LEU A 262 -12.53 -2.94 9.29
C LEU A 262 -14.07 -2.91 9.21
N ALA A 263 -14.67 -1.75 8.95
CA ALA A 263 -16.11 -1.66 8.72
C ALA A 263 -16.52 -2.42 7.45
N VAL A 264 -15.68 -2.38 6.41
CA VAL A 264 -15.90 -3.13 5.16
C VAL A 264 -15.95 -4.64 5.43
N ALA A 265 -15.17 -5.17 6.37
CA ALA A 265 -15.20 -6.59 6.71
C ALA A 265 -16.59 -7.08 7.16
N VAL A 266 -17.37 -6.20 7.77
CA VAL A 266 -18.74 -6.51 8.22
C VAL A 266 -19.71 -6.57 7.05
N VAL A 267 -19.61 -5.64 6.10
CA VAL A 267 -20.57 -5.49 4.99
C VAL A 267 -20.19 -6.29 3.75
N MET A 268 -18.91 -6.61 3.57
CA MET A 268 -18.36 -7.31 2.41
C MET A 268 -19.10 -8.63 2.09
N PRO A 269 -19.44 -9.51 3.08
CA PRO A 269 -20.13 -10.76 2.81
C PRO A 269 -21.54 -10.57 2.22
N ARG A 270 -22.22 -9.45 2.56
CA ARG A 270 -23.58 -9.14 2.10
C ARG A 270 -23.58 -8.38 0.79
N TRP A 271 -22.68 -7.43 0.61
CA TRP A 271 -22.67 -6.52 -0.53
C TRP A 271 -21.83 -7.01 -1.70
N GLY A 272 -20.85 -7.87 -1.42
CA GLY A 272 -19.88 -8.36 -2.38
C GLY A 272 -18.82 -7.32 -2.77
N ALA A 273 -17.66 -7.80 -3.19
CA ALA A 273 -16.47 -6.97 -3.46
C ALA A 273 -16.75 -5.88 -4.51
N GLY A 274 -17.53 -6.18 -5.55
CA GLY A 274 -17.80 -5.23 -6.61
C GLY A 274 -18.64 -4.03 -6.19
N ARG A 275 -19.63 -4.19 -5.27
CA ARG A 275 -20.40 -3.07 -4.71
C ARG A 275 -19.55 -2.25 -3.76
N VAL A 276 -18.74 -2.91 -2.92
CA VAL A 276 -17.84 -2.25 -1.98
C VAL A 276 -16.86 -1.35 -2.72
N VAL A 277 -16.22 -1.83 -3.80
CA VAL A 277 -15.34 -1.01 -4.64
C VAL A 277 -16.08 0.20 -5.23
N ALA A 278 -17.29 -0.01 -5.75
CA ALA A 278 -18.08 1.07 -6.33
C ALA A 278 -18.41 2.17 -5.30
N ILE A 279 -18.88 1.77 -4.11
CA ILE A 279 -19.20 2.68 -3.02
C ILE A 279 -17.93 3.41 -2.54
N GLY A 280 -16.83 2.68 -2.33
CA GLY A 280 -15.58 3.28 -1.88
C GLY A 280 -15.05 4.33 -2.86
N LEU A 281 -15.03 4.02 -4.17
CA LEU A 281 -14.62 4.98 -5.20
C LEU A 281 -15.57 6.17 -5.29
N ALA A 282 -16.89 5.96 -5.16
CA ALA A 282 -17.85 7.05 -5.14
C ALA A 282 -17.67 7.98 -3.93
N VAL A 283 -17.45 7.41 -2.73
CA VAL A 283 -17.15 8.16 -1.51
C VAL A 283 -15.85 8.95 -1.66
N ALA A 284 -14.78 8.33 -2.21
CA ALA A 284 -13.52 9.01 -2.46
C ALA A 284 -13.67 10.16 -3.47
N THR A 285 -14.44 9.94 -4.55
CA THR A 285 -14.77 10.97 -5.54
C THR A 285 -15.53 12.14 -4.90
N ALA A 286 -16.56 11.84 -4.10
CA ALA A 286 -17.32 12.86 -3.37
C ALA A 286 -16.44 13.65 -2.40
N GLY A 287 -15.55 12.96 -1.65
CA GLY A 287 -14.60 13.60 -0.75
C GLY A 287 -13.68 14.60 -1.47
N LEU A 288 -13.12 14.22 -2.64
CA LEU A 288 -12.31 15.13 -3.45
C LEU A 288 -13.13 16.27 -4.06
N GLY A 289 -14.36 16.02 -4.48
CA GLY A 289 -15.30 17.06 -4.93
C GLY A 289 -15.58 18.07 -3.83
N LEU A 290 -15.80 17.62 -2.60
CA LEU A 290 -15.98 18.48 -1.43
C LEU A 290 -14.68 19.25 -1.09
N CYS A 291 -13.49 18.64 -1.26
CA CYS A 291 -12.22 19.36 -1.11
C CYS A 291 -12.07 20.47 -2.17
N ALA A 292 -12.47 20.20 -3.41
CA ALA A 292 -12.47 21.19 -4.48
C ALA A 292 -13.43 22.35 -4.18
N TRP A 293 -14.63 22.04 -3.68
CA TRP A 293 -15.62 23.04 -3.29
C TRP A 293 -15.18 23.90 -2.10
N ALA A 294 -14.61 23.29 -1.05
CA ALA A 294 -14.13 24.00 0.12
C ALA A 294 -12.92 24.89 -0.21
N GLY A 295 -11.99 24.42 -1.03
CA GLY A 295 -10.85 25.19 -1.52
C GLY A 295 -10.05 25.88 -0.40
N ARG A 296 -9.54 27.08 -0.70
CA ARG A 296 -8.83 27.91 0.28
C ARG A 296 -9.76 28.63 1.26
N ALA A 297 -11.02 28.83 0.89
CA ALA A 297 -11.96 29.63 1.68
C ALA A 297 -12.35 28.93 2.99
N HIS A 298 -12.38 27.60 3.00
CA HIS A 298 -12.87 26.81 4.13
C HIS A 298 -11.90 25.68 4.49
N LEU A 299 -10.73 26.01 5.07
CA LEU A 299 -9.66 25.04 5.39
C LEU A 299 -10.13 23.89 6.31
N TYR A 300 -10.92 24.18 7.33
CA TYR A 300 -11.48 23.12 8.19
C TYR A 300 -12.48 22.24 7.44
N GLY A 301 -13.29 22.82 6.56
CA GLY A 301 -14.19 22.07 5.67
C GLY A 301 -13.41 21.16 4.71
N LEU A 302 -12.29 21.65 4.18
CA LEU A 302 -11.38 20.87 3.34
C LEU A 302 -10.76 19.69 4.12
N LEU A 303 -10.31 19.90 5.35
CA LEU A 303 -9.79 18.84 6.20
C LEU A 303 -10.86 17.80 6.53
N ALA A 304 -12.08 18.22 6.85
CA ALA A 304 -13.22 17.30 7.04
C ALA A 304 -13.53 16.50 5.76
N ALA A 305 -13.53 17.15 4.60
CA ALA A 305 -13.72 16.50 3.29
C ALA A 305 -12.59 15.50 2.99
N SER A 306 -11.36 15.79 3.41
CA SER A 306 -10.24 14.85 3.26
C SER A 306 -10.46 13.54 4.02
N VAL A 307 -11.13 13.57 5.18
CA VAL A 307 -11.52 12.35 5.92
C VAL A 307 -12.46 11.50 5.09
N VAL A 308 -13.44 12.12 4.39
CA VAL A 308 -14.36 11.42 3.49
C VAL A 308 -13.58 10.78 2.34
N PHE A 309 -12.65 11.51 1.73
CA PHE A 309 -11.78 10.99 0.67
C PHE A 309 -10.99 9.76 1.13
N ILE A 310 -10.28 9.87 2.27
CA ILE A 310 -9.48 8.77 2.82
C ILE A 310 -10.35 7.58 3.23
N THR A 311 -11.54 7.83 3.77
CA THR A 311 -12.53 6.78 4.06
C THR A 311 -12.92 6.02 2.80
N GLY A 312 -13.16 6.71 1.69
CA GLY A 312 -13.44 6.10 0.40
C GLY A 312 -12.29 5.22 -0.10
N ILE A 313 -11.04 5.64 0.08
CA ILE A 313 -9.85 4.81 -0.21
C ILE A 313 -9.85 3.57 0.68
N GLY A 314 -10.05 3.75 1.99
CA GLY A 314 -10.11 2.66 2.96
C GLY A 314 -11.17 1.61 2.63
N ILE A 315 -12.32 2.04 2.12
CA ILE A 315 -13.39 1.15 1.64
C ILE A 315 -12.97 0.41 0.35
N SER A 316 -12.32 1.11 -0.58
CA SER A 316 -11.99 0.57 -1.91
C SER A 316 -10.92 -0.53 -1.87
N VAL A 317 -9.86 -0.36 -1.06
CA VAL A 317 -8.68 -1.23 -1.07
C VAL A 317 -9.01 -2.69 -0.77
N PRO A 318 -9.70 -3.07 0.34
CA PRO A 318 -10.03 -4.47 0.60
C PRO A 318 -10.98 -5.04 -0.45
N GLY A 319 -11.87 -4.23 -1.03
CA GLY A 319 -12.73 -4.62 -2.13
C GLY A 319 -11.94 -4.97 -3.40
N LEU A 320 -10.96 -4.15 -3.78
CA LEU A 320 -10.09 -4.39 -4.92
C LEU A 320 -9.24 -5.65 -4.73
N ILE A 321 -8.65 -5.86 -3.54
CA ILE A 321 -7.88 -7.06 -3.19
C ILE A 321 -8.76 -8.30 -3.30
N THR A 322 -9.96 -8.27 -2.72
CA THR A 322 -10.89 -9.40 -2.76
C THR A 322 -11.34 -9.70 -4.18
N ARG A 323 -11.58 -8.66 -4.99
CA ARG A 323 -12.01 -8.81 -6.38
C ARG A 323 -10.92 -9.38 -7.27
N VAL A 324 -9.66 -8.92 -7.16
CA VAL A 324 -8.56 -9.49 -7.95
C VAL A 324 -8.33 -10.96 -7.60
N ALA A 325 -8.38 -11.31 -6.31
CA ALA A 325 -8.22 -12.69 -5.86
C ALA A 325 -9.38 -13.60 -6.30
N GLY A 326 -10.59 -13.07 -6.45
CA GLY A 326 -11.78 -13.81 -6.88
C GLY A 326 -11.90 -13.98 -8.40
N VAL A 327 -11.44 -12.99 -9.18
CA VAL A 327 -11.50 -13.01 -10.66
C VAL A 327 -10.35 -13.82 -11.25
N ALA A 328 -9.17 -13.72 -10.66
CA ALA A 328 -7.99 -14.40 -11.20
C ALA A 328 -8.12 -15.92 -11.11
N GLU A 329 -7.77 -16.61 -12.21
CA GLU A 329 -7.66 -18.06 -12.26
C GLU A 329 -6.74 -18.60 -11.15
N ALA A 330 -7.07 -19.74 -10.58
CA ALA A 330 -6.34 -20.32 -9.45
C ALA A 330 -4.80 -20.40 -9.66
N PRO A 331 -4.28 -20.79 -10.84
CA PRO A 331 -2.84 -20.84 -11.09
C PRO A 331 -2.17 -19.48 -11.17
N LEU A 332 -2.92 -18.41 -11.53
CA LEU A 332 -2.41 -17.04 -11.73
C LEU A 332 -2.75 -16.10 -10.59
N ARG A 333 -3.47 -16.56 -9.55
CA ARG A 333 -3.98 -15.70 -8.47
C ARG A 333 -2.88 -14.93 -7.74
N GLY A 334 -1.78 -15.61 -7.41
CA GLY A 334 -0.65 -14.95 -6.75
C GLY A 334 0.00 -13.89 -7.64
N LEU A 335 0.19 -14.19 -8.92
CA LEU A 335 0.70 -13.25 -9.90
C LEU A 335 -0.25 -12.06 -10.09
N ALA A 336 -1.56 -12.31 -10.14
CA ALA A 336 -2.56 -11.25 -10.29
C ALA A 336 -2.60 -10.29 -9.09
N VAL A 337 -2.49 -10.82 -7.86
CA VAL A 337 -2.39 -10.01 -6.64
C VAL A 337 -1.06 -9.22 -6.59
N ALA A 338 0.05 -9.87 -6.97
CA ALA A 338 1.35 -9.20 -7.07
C ALA A 338 1.33 -8.06 -8.10
N PHE A 339 0.73 -8.33 -9.27
CA PHE A 339 0.58 -7.32 -10.32
C PHE A 339 -0.37 -6.18 -9.91
N TYR A 340 -1.44 -6.48 -9.18
CA TYR A 340 -2.29 -5.47 -8.54
C TYR A 340 -1.48 -4.55 -7.63
N THR A 341 -0.65 -5.13 -6.77
CA THR A 341 0.18 -4.36 -5.84
C THR A 341 1.21 -3.50 -6.60
N PHE A 342 1.84 -4.06 -7.64
CA PHE A 342 2.74 -3.32 -8.53
C PHE A 342 2.04 -2.12 -9.17
N VAL A 343 0.88 -2.33 -9.79
CA VAL A 343 0.08 -1.26 -10.45
C VAL A 343 -0.30 -0.17 -9.45
N LEU A 344 -0.68 -0.55 -8.24
CA LEU A 344 -1.02 0.37 -7.16
C LEU A 344 0.17 1.29 -6.84
N PHE A 345 1.38 0.74 -6.71
CA PHE A 345 2.60 1.52 -6.44
C PHE A 345 3.11 2.31 -7.65
N VAL A 346 2.86 1.85 -8.88
CA VAL A 346 3.06 2.67 -10.09
C VAL A 346 2.17 3.91 -10.01
N GLY A 347 0.91 3.75 -9.62
CA GLY A 347 0.02 4.89 -9.35
C GLY A 347 0.60 5.86 -8.33
N ALA A 348 1.09 5.36 -7.19
CA ALA A 348 1.75 6.20 -6.18
C ALA A 348 2.94 6.99 -6.77
N SER A 349 3.73 6.36 -7.63
CA SER A 349 4.90 6.98 -8.27
C SER A 349 4.51 8.03 -9.31
N LEU A 350 3.33 7.93 -9.90
CA LEU A 350 2.77 8.93 -10.82
C LEU A 350 2.13 10.12 -10.10
N GLY A 351 1.79 9.96 -8.81
CA GLY A 351 1.20 11.02 -7.99
C GLY A 351 2.00 12.33 -7.99
N PRO A 352 3.32 12.31 -7.73
CA PRO A 352 4.16 13.51 -7.77
C PRO A 352 4.21 14.17 -9.15
N TRP A 353 4.20 13.38 -10.23
CA TRP A 353 4.12 13.91 -11.59
C TRP A 353 2.79 14.66 -11.80
N LEU A 354 1.65 14.07 -11.42
CA LEU A 354 0.34 14.69 -11.54
C LEU A 354 0.24 15.98 -10.70
N ALA A 355 0.75 15.97 -9.48
CA ALA A 355 0.78 17.16 -8.62
C ALA A 355 1.60 18.31 -9.25
N ARG A 356 2.70 18.01 -9.95
CA ARG A 356 3.50 18.99 -10.68
C ARG A 356 2.76 19.56 -11.89
N GLN A 357 2.07 18.72 -12.67
CA GLN A 357 1.29 19.18 -13.83
C GLN A 357 0.19 20.18 -13.44
N THR A 358 -0.37 20.04 -12.25
CA THR A 358 -1.40 20.93 -11.72
C THR A 358 -0.86 22.08 -10.89
N ALA A 359 0.47 22.26 -10.80
CA ALA A 359 1.09 23.23 -9.90
C ALA A 359 0.69 24.69 -10.20
N ALA A 360 0.46 25.05 -11.47
CA ALA A 360 0.02 26.39 -11.88
C ALA A 360 -1.51 26.62 -11.77
N TRP A 361 -2.30 25.56 -11.53
CA TRP A 361 -3.76 25.67 -11.51
C TRP A 361 -4.27 26.21 -10.15
N PRO A 362 -5.49 26.77 -10.07
CA PRO A 362 -6.18 26.92 -8.80
C PRO A 362 -6.26 25.58 -8.06
N VAL A 363 -6.12 25.59 -6.73
CA VAL A 363 -6.09 24.35 -5.94
C VAL A 363 -7.39 23.56 -6.07
N GLU A 364 -8.50 24.26 -6.22
CA GLU A 364 -9.84 23.75 -6.44
C GLU A 364 -9.89 22.89 -7.72
N ASN A 365 -9.29 23.39 -8.80
CA ASN A 365 -9.24 22.70 -10.10
C ASN A 365 -8.32 21.45 -10.03
N ALA A 366 -7.25 21.53 -9.25
CA ALA A 366 -6.39 20.36 -9.03
C ALA A 366 -7.18 19.25 -8.31
N PHE A 367 -7.92 19.56 -7.24
CA PHE A 367 -8.75 18.56 -6.56
C PHE A 367 -9.94 18.08 -7.41
N LEU A 368 -10.52 18.96 -8.23
CA LEU A 368 -11.57 18.58 -9.18
C LEU A 368 -11.06 17.57 -10.21
N LEU A 369 -9.85 17.76 -10.76
CA LEU A 369 -9.23 16.79 -11.65
C LEU A 369 -9.08 15.41 -10.97
N LEU A 370 -8.60 15.38 -9.72
CA LEU A 370 -8.48 14.12 -8.97
C LEU A 370 -9.85 13.46 -8.77
N ALA A 371 -10.90 14.26 -8.48
CA ALA A 371 -12.27 13.77 -8.38
C ALA A 371 -12.78 13.17 -9.68
N VAL A 372 -12.55 13.83 -10.82
CA VAL A 372 -12.94 13.33 -12.15
C VAL A 372 -12.23 12.02 -12.48
N LEU A 373 -10.93 11.91 -12.20
CA LEU A 373 -10.16 10.70 -12.43
C LEU A 373 -10.71 9.52 -11.62
N LEU A 374 -11.00 9.73 -10.31
CA LEU A 374 -11.60 8.67 -9.49
C LEU A 374 -13.05 8.37 -9.86
N GLY A 375 -13.82 9.37 -10.27
CA GLY A 375 -15.16 9.19 -10.79
C GLY A 375 -15.18 8.33 -12.06
N ALA A 376 -14.27 8.59 -12.99
CA ALA A 376 -14.09 7.77 -14.18
C ALA A 376 -13.67 6.32 -13.81
N ALA A 377 -12.79 6.17 -12.83
CA ALA A 377 -12.41 4.85 -12.30
C ALA A 377 -13.62 4.11 -11.70
N ALA A 378 -14.47 4.81 -10.97
CA ALA A 378 -15.69 4.24 -10.39
C ALA A 378 -16.65 3.75 -11.49
N VAL A 379 -16.90 4.56 -12.50
CA VAL A 379 -17.74 4.19 -13.66
C VAL A 379 -17.15 2.99 -14.40
N TYR A 380 -15.84 3.00 -14.66
CA TYR A 380 -15.16 1.89 -15.33
C TYR A 380 -15.21 0.59 -14.53
N ALA A 381 -15.07 0.64 -13.20
CA ALA A 381 -15.18 -0.53 -12.33
C ALA A 381 -16.55 -1.19 -12.38
N ILE A 382 -17.61 -0.41 -12.65
CA ILE A 382 -19.03 -0.87 -12.64
C ILE A 382 -19.49 -1.31 -14.02
N SER A 383 -18.96 -0.75 -15.11
CA SER A 383 -19.46 -0.90 -16.49
C SER A 383 -19.55 -2.35 -16.99
N GLY A 384 -18.92 -3.31 -16.32
CA GLY A 384 -18.97 -4.73 -16.69
C GLY A 384 -20.07 -5.56 -16.07
N ARG A 385 -20.99 -4.97 -15.29
CA ARG A 385 -22.07 -5.71 -14.64
C ARG A 385 -23.25 -6.03 -15.55
N ARG A 386 -23.33 -5.44 -16.76
CA ARG A 386 -24.48 -5.60 -17.67
C ARG A 386 -24.46 -6.86 -18.56
N THR A 387 -23.43 -7.70 -18.47
CA THR A 387 -23.29 -8.90 -19.35
C THR A 387 -23.51 -10.23 -18.65
N LEU A 388 -24.02 -10.26 -17.42
CA LEU A 388 -24.39 -11.49 -16.71
C LEU A 388 -25.84 -11.33 -16.18
N SER A 389 -26.80 -11.18 -17.06
CA SER A 389 -28.17 -11.64 -16.83
C SER A 389 -28.32 -13.00 -17.54
N PRO A 390 -29.02 -13.97 -16.90
CA PRO A 390 -29.07 -15.38 -17.25
C PRO A 390 -29.61 -15.68 -18.63
#